data_8107c0143bb16431d6d7efc89085ca56
#
_entry.id   8107c0143bb16431d6d7efc89085ca56
#
_cell.length_a   1.000
_cell.length_b   1.000
_cell.length_c   1.000
_cell.angle_alpha   90.00
_cell.angle_beta   90.00
_cell.angle_gamma   90.00
#
_symmetry.space_group_name_H-M   'P 1'
#
loop_
_entity.id
_entity.type
_entity.pdbx_description
1 polymer ?
#
loop_
_entity_poly.entity_id
_entity_poly.type
_entity_poly.pdbx_seq_one_letter_code
_entity_poly.pdbx_strand_id
1 'polypeptide(L)'
;MSLLMIIPTKVNAEEIIPVNISVKYGQTEARRILDMINELRTSPTDAWAWDKTDTKQVAYPGLKELVYDYDLERLAMKRAAEIALSYDHTRPNGQNPFTIYTEENITRLDAGENIAVASGNEYSTAEAVNNGWREDNEPYAGQGHRRNMLGYKFTCIGVGHVTYNGYDYWVEEFASRPSINTTETPANDSEQTVTV
;
A
#
# COMPACT_ATOMS: atom_id res chain seq x y z
N MET A 1 -32.58 40.25 32.48
CA MET A 1 -31.43 39.56 31.87
C MET A 1 -31.81 38.10 31.70
N SER A 2 -32.10 37.69 30.46
CA SER A 2 -32.46 36.28 30.19
C SER A 2 -31.20 35.51 29.89
N LEU A 3 -30.92 34.48 30.68
CA LEU A 3 -29.77 33.60 30.51
C LEU A 3 -30.12 32.54 29.43
N LEU A 4 -29.52 32.67 28.25
CA LEU A 4 -29.65 31.74 27.17
C LEU A 4 -28.81 30.49 27.49
N MET A 5 -29.44 29.40 27.91
CA MET A 5 -28.75 28.10 28.05
C MET A 5 -28.47 27.53 26.64
N ILE A 6 -27.18 27.51 26.27
CA ILE A 6 -26.73 26.75 25.10
C ILE A 6 -26.66 25.27 25.51
N ILE A 7 -27.62 24.47 25.03
CA ILE A 7 -27.57 23.00 25.17
C ILE A 7 -26.57 22.49 24.11
N PRO A 8 -25.49 21.83 24.51
CA PRO A 8 -24.59 21.22 23.56
C PRO A 8 -25.34 20.10 22.82
N THR A 9 -25.51 20.26 21.52
CA THR A 9 -25.97 19.16 20.66
C THR A 9 -24.87 18.09 20.66
N LYS A 10 -25.21 16.88 21.17
CA LYS A 10 -24.39 15.70 20.97
C LYS A 10 -24.30 15.45 19.46
N VAL A 11 -23.14 15.68 18.87
CA VAL A 11 -22.79 15.13 17.57
C VAL A 11 -22.70 13.63 17.79
N ASN A 12 -23.66 12.87 17.31
CA ASN A 12 -23.53 11.42 17.26
C ASN A 12 -22.36 11.11 16.33
N ALA A 13 -21.34 10.42 16.84
CA ALA A 13 -20.35 9.80 15.97
C ALA A 13 -21.10 8.87 15.01
N GLU A 14 -20.87 9.00 13.71
CA GLU A 14 -21.42 8.05 12.73
C GLU A 14 -20.93 6.65 13.11
N GLU A 15 -21.85 5.72 13.22
CA GLU A 15 -21.55 4.33 13.52
C GLU A 15 -20.89 3.70 12.29
N ILE A 16 -19.63 3.30 12.41
CA ILE A 16 -18.90 2.59 11.35
C ILE A 16 -19.42 1.15 11.35
N ILE A 17 -20.12 0.78 10.29
CA ILE A 17 -20.68 -0.57 10.11
C ILE A 17 -19.71 -1.38 9.26
N PRO A 18 -19.12 -2.48 9.80
CA PRO A 18 -18.27 -3.36 9.01
C PRO A 18 -19.05 -4.01 7.86
N VAL A 19 -18.45 -4.06 6.68
CA VAL A 19 -19.04 -4.67 5.48
C VAL A 19 -18.21 -5.87 5.06
N ASN A 20 -18.89 -7.00 4.77
CA ASN A 20 -18.25 -8.17 4.19
C ASN A 20 -18.32 -8.08 2.66
N ILE A 21 -17.17 -8.20 2.01
CA ILE A 21 -17.07 -8.30 0.54
C ILE A 21 -16.40 -9.59 0.14
N SER A 22 -16.82 -10.15 -1.01
CA SER A 22 -16.14 -11.31 -1.62
C SER A 22 -15.19 -10.81 -2.68
N VAL A 23 -13.91 -11.08 -2.53
CA VAL A 23 -12.85 -10.69 -3.45
C VAL A 23 -12.02 -11.91 -3.83
N LYS A 24 -11.47 -11.94 -5.03
CA LYS A 24 -10.48 -12.94 -5.41
C LYS A 24 -9.09 -12.45 -5.01
N TYR A 25 -8.38 -13.25 -4.23
CA TYR A 25 -6.99 -13.00 -3.88
C TYR A 25 -6.06 -13.31 -5.04
N GLY A 26 -4.91 -12.64 -5.10
CA GLY A 26 -3.84 -12.83 -6.07
C GLY A 26 -2.47 -12.78 -5.40
N GLN A 27 -2.25 -13.56 -4.32
CA GLN A 27 -1.01 -13.51 -3.55
C GLN A 27 0.20 -14.00 -4.34
N THR A 28 0.02 -14.96 -5.25
CA THR A 28 1.13 -15.43 -6.10
C THR A 28 1.71 -14.30 -6.93
N GLU A 29 0.88 -13.48 -7.56
CA GLU A 29 1.34 -12.31 -8.31
C GLU A 29 1.89 -11.22 -7.37
N ALA A 30 1.21 -10.96 -6.25
CA ALA A 30 1.64 -9.94 -5.29
C ALA A 30 3.07 -10.15 -4.78
N ARG A 31 3.46 -11.38 -4.48
CA ARG A 31 4.80 -11.72 -3.97
C ARG A 31 5.92 -11.47 -4.97
N ARG A 32 5.65 -11.51 -6.27
CA ARG A 32 6.64 -11.25 -7.34
C ARG A 32 7.13 -9.81 -7.36
N ILE A 33 6.39 -8.88 -6.77
CA ILE A 33 6.75 -7.46 -6.66
C ILE A 33 8.07 -7.27 -5.90
N LEU A 34 8.37 -8.09 -4.87
CA LEU A 34 9.59 -7.97 -4.08
C LEU A 34 10.85 -7.99 -4.94
N ASP A 35 10.96 -8.95 -5.86
CA ASP A 35 12.16 -9.09 -6.70
C ASP A 35 12.34 -7.87 -7.60
N MET A 36 11.25 -7.37 -8.19
CA MET A 36 11.27 -6.21 -9.08
C MET A 36 11.63 -4.91 -8.34
N ILE A 37 11.11 -4.72 -7.13
CA ILE A 37 11.50 -3.56 -6.30
C ILE A 37 12.96 -3.66 -5.89
N ASN A 38 13.44 -4.83 -5.50
CA ASN A 38 14.81 -5.02 -5.10
C ASN A 38 15.79 -4.85 -6.28
N GLU A 39 15.41 -5.26 -7.47
CA GLU A 39 16.15 -4.95 -8.70
C GLU A 39 16.26 -3.42 -8.90
N LEU A 40 15.15 -2.67 -8.79
CA LEU A 40 15.16 -1.21 -8.88
C LEU A 40 16.06 -0.59 -7.80
N ARG A 41 15.91 -1.01 -6.53
CA ARG A 41 16.64 -0.43 -5.39
C ARG A 41 18.15 -0.64 -5.45
N THR A 42 18.58 -1.77 -6.00
CA THR A 42 20.00 -2.14 -6.09
C THR A 42 20.63 -1.78 -7.44
N SER A 43 19.84 -1.32 -8.40
CA SER A 43 20.32 -0.89 -9.71
C SER A 43 21.24 0.33 -9.59
N PRO A 44 22.45 0.29 -10.14
CA PRO A 44 23.34 1.44 -10.15
C PRO A 44 22.87 2.56 -11.09
N THR A 45 21.96 2.28 -12.02
CA THR A 45 21.48 3.22 -13.04
C THR A 45 20.04 3.65 -12.82
N ASP A 46 19.18 2.79 -12.23
CA ASP A 46 17.73 3.03 -12.20
C ASP A 46 17.24 3.53 -10.83
N ALA A 47 18.07 3.39 -9.77
CA ALA A 47 17.76 3.91 -8.44
C ALA A 47 17.93 5.43 -8.38
N TRP A 48 17.01 6.15 -8.98
CA TRP A 48 16.97 7.62 -9.01
C TRP A 48 15.54 8.15 -8.96
N ALA A 49 15.37 9.42 -8.59
CA ALA A 49 14.14 10.18 -8.78
C ALA A 49 14.47 11.62 -9.19
N TRP A 50 13.53 12.33 -9.81
CA TRP A 50 13.72 13.75 -10.11
C TRP A 50 13.85 14.58 -8.82
N ASP A 51 14.64 15.66 -8.91
CA ASP A 51 14.60 16.72 -7.90
C ASP A 51 13.30 17.53 -8.03
N LYS A 52 13.00 18.35 -7.03
CA LYS A 52 11.76 19.15 -6.99
C LYS A 52 11.58 20.14 -8.15
N THR A 53 12.59 20.34 -8.96
CA THR A 53 12.59 21.28 -10.08
C THR A 53 12.59 20.58 -11.45
N ASP A 54 12.55 19.24 -11.46
CA ASP A 54 12.61 18.40 -12.67
C ASP A 54 13.84 18.65 -13.55
N THR A 55 14.93 19.12 -12.94
CA THR A 55 16.15 19.47 -13.70
C THR A 55 17.25 18.45 -13.51
N LYS A 56 17.21 17.63 -12.48
CA LYS A 56 18.26 16.68 -12.13
C LYS A 56 17.71 15.39 -11.58
N GLN A 57 18.17 14.26 -12.10
CA GLN A 57 18.01 12.96 -11.48
C GLN A 57 18.89 12.85 -10.24
N VAL A 58 18.26 12.60 -9.10
CA VAL A 58 18.93 12.38 -7.81
C VAL A 58 19.06 10.88 -7.60
N ALA A 59 20.29 10.38 -7.59
CA ALA A 59 20.56 8.97 -7.34
C ALA A 59 20.32 8.59 -5.88
N TYR A 60 19.90 7.34 -5.67
CA TYR A 60 19.72 6.70 -4.36
C TYR A 60 20.78 5.59 -4.15
N PRO A 61 22.07 5.94 -3.99
CA PRO A 61 23.14 4.95 -3.89
C PRO A 61 23.07 4.18 -2.57
N GLY A 62 23.42 2.90 -2.62
CA GLY A 62 23.59 2.08 -1.40
C GLY A 62 22.27 1.69 -0.72
N LEU A 63 21.15 1.76 -1.44
CA LEU A 63 19.91 1.16 -0.97
C LEU A 63 20.11 -0.35 -0.76
N LYS A 64 19.52 -0.85 0.31
CA LYS A 64 19.47 -2.28 0.59
C LYS A 64 18.19 -2.87 0.03
N GLU A 65 18.24 -4.16 -0.26
CA GLU A 65 17.03 -4.92 -0.54
C GLU A 65 16.04 -4.84 0.62
N LEU A 66 14.76 -4.83 0.29
CA LEU A 66 13.67 -5.02 1.26
C LEU A 66 13.50 -6.51 1.52
N VAL A 67 13.07 -6.84 2.73
CA VAL A 67 12.68 -8.20 3.11
C VAL A 67 11.15 -8.31 3.00
N TYR A 68 10.65 -9.42 2.46
CA TYR A 68 9.22 -9.68 2.45
C TYR A 68 8.73 -9.98 3.86
N ASP A 69 7.65 -9.33 4.27
CA ASP A 69 7.06 -9.45 5.60
C ASP A 69 5.63 -9.99 5.49
N TYR A 70 5.40 -11.22 5.92
CA TYR A 70 4.09 -11.88 5.81
C TYR A 70 3.03 -11.30 6.74
N ASP A 71 3.42 -10.55 7.79
CA ASP A 71 2.45 -9.75 8.55
C ASP A 71 1.98 -8.53 7.74
N LEU A 72 2.91 -7.88 7.03
CA LEU A 72 2.56 -6.78 6.12
C LEU A 72 1.78 -7.27 4.91
N GLU A 73 2.04 -8.48 4.39
CA GLU A 73 1.22 -9.07 3.33
C GLU A 73 -0.25 -9.17 3.77
N ARG A 74 -0.49 -9.73 4.96
CA ARG A 74 -1.84 -9.86 5.51
C ARG A 74 -2.53 -8.50 5.64
N LEU A 75 -1.79 -7.48 6.09
CA LEU A 75 -2.25 -6.10 6.19
C LEU A 75 -2.55 -5.52 4.80
N ALA A 76 -1.64 -5.68 3.84
CA ALA A 76 -1.80 -5.19 2.47
C ALA A 76 -2.98 -5.84 1.74
N MET A 77 -3.24 -7.14 1.97
CA MET A 77 -4.41 -7.83 1.43
C MET A 77 -5.73 -7.24 1.96
N LYS A 78 -5.79 -6.90 3.26
CA LYS A 78 -6.95 -6.20 3.84
C LYS A 78 -7.10 -4.80 3.24
N ARG A 79 -6.01 -4.04 3.11
CA ARG A 79 -6.03 -2.72 2.45
C ARG A 79 -6.47 -2.82 0.99
N ALA A 80 -6.04 -3.84 0.25
CA ALA A 80 -6.48 -4.05 -1.13
C ALA A 80 -8.01 -4.27 -1.21
N ALA A 81 -8.60 -4.98 -0.24
CA ALA A 81 -10.05 -5.10 -0.13
C ALA A 81 -10.72 -3.76 0.27
N GLU A 82 -10.11 -2.97 1.16
CA GLU A 82 -10.62 -1.64 1.52
C GLU A 82 -10.66 -0.68 0.32
N ILE A 83 -9.57 -0.60 -0.47
CA ILE A 83 -9.53 0.27 -1.65
C ILE A 83 -10.44 -0.24 -2.78
N ALA A 84 -10.84 -1.51 -2.79
CA ALA A 84 -11.86 -2.02 -3.69
C ALA A 84 -13.26 -1.45 -3.40
N LEU A 85 -13.53 -1.02 -2.17
CA LEU A 85 -14.75 -0.29 -1.80
C LEU A 85 -14.62 1.21 -2.02
N SER A 86 -13.47 1.78 -1.68
CA SER A 86 -13.22 3.22 -1.80
C SER A 86 -11.75 3.44 -2.14
N TYR A 87 -11.47 3.74 -3.41
CA TYR A 87 -10.11 3.93 -3.91
C TYR A 87 -9.55 5.27 -3.40
N ASP A 88 -8.93 5.22 -2.23
CA ASP A 88 -8.29 6.36 -1.56
C ASP A 88 -7.26 5.84 -0.54
N HIS A 89 -6.26 6.67 -0.23
CA HIS A 89 -5.37 6.40 0.90
C HIS A 89 -6.13 6.47 2.24
N THR A 90 -7.15 7.33 2.34
CA THR A 90 -8.06 7.33 3.49
C THR A 90 -8.86 6.04 3.51
N ARG A 91 -8.89 5.36 4.64
CA ARG A 91 -9.61 4.10 4.80
C ARG A 91 -11.14 4.34 4.74
N PRO A 92 -11.95 3.32 4.39
CA PRO A 92 -13.42 3.46 4.36
C PRO A 92 -14.03 3.95 5.68
N ASN A 93 -13.36 3.73 6.81
CA ASN A 93 -13.75 4.24 8.12
C ASN A 93 -13.34 5.71 8.37
N GLY A 94 -12.82 6.42 7.37
CA GLY A 94 -12.37 7.81 7.45
C GLY A 94 -11.01 8.02 8.13
N GLN A 95 -10.32 6.96 8.51
CA GLN A 95 -9.05 7.06 9.20
C GLN A 95 -7.86 7.07 8.23
N ASN A 96 -6.68 7.48 8.74
CA ASN A 96 -5.41 7.41 8.04
C ASN A 96 -5.07 5.93 7.72
N PRO A 97 -4.49 5.62 6.52
CA PRO A 97 -4.19 4.24 6.11
C PRO A 97 -3.37 3.48 7.15
N PHE A 98 -2.42 4.15 7.80
CA PHE A 98 -1.53 3.50 8.76
C PHE A 98 -2.17 3.17 10.12
N THR A 99 -3.45 3.48 10.35
CA THR A 99 -4.17 3.02 11.55
C THR A 99 -4.39 1.50 11.53
N ILE A 100 -4.37 0.88 10.36
CA ILE A 100 -4.47 -0.57 10.19
C ILE A 100 -3.34 -1.32 10.90
N TYR A 101 -2.14 -0.73 11.01
CA TYR A 101 -1.02 -1.34 11.75
C TYR A 101 -1.36 -1.54 13.23
N THR A 102 -1.99 -0.53 13.84
CA THR A 102 -2.44 -0.63 15.25
C THR A 102 -3.56 -1.64 15.41
N GLU A 103 -4.51 -1.65 14.47
CA GLU A 103 -5.64 -2.59 14.45
C GLU A 103 -5.16 -4.04 14.33
N GLU A 104 -4.15 -4.29 13.51
CA GLU A 104 -3.56 -5.61 13.29
C GLU A 104 -2.42 -5.96 14.28
N ASN A 105 -2.18 -5.11 15.29
CA ASN A 105 -1.13 -5.25 16.29
C ASN A 105 0.29 -5.35 15.70
N ILE A 106 0.55 -4.62 14.62
CA ILE A 106 1.85 -4.59 13.93
C ILE A 106 2.64 -3.35 14.37
N THR A 107 3.78 -3.58 15.04
CA THR A 107 4.69 -2.49 15.44
C THR A 107 5.56 -2.06 14.27
N ARG A 108 5.68 -0.76 14.06
CA ARG A 108 6.53 -0.13 13.04
C ARG A 108 7.17 1.15 13.55
N LEU A 109 8.26 1.56 12.93
CA LEU A 109 8.93 2.85 13.14
C LEU A 109 8.53 3.86 12.04
N ASP A 110 8.52 3.39 10.79
CA ASP A 110 8.09 4.14 9.62
C ASP A 110 7.11 3.31 8.79
N ALA A 111 6.30 3.97 7.95
CA ALA A 111 5.46 3.32 6.96
C ALA A 111 5.33 4.17 5.69
N GLY A 112 4.97 3.52 4.60
CA GLY A 112 4.60 4.10 3.32
C GLY A 112 3.62 3.18 2.59
N GLU A 113 2.71 3.76 1.82
CA GLU A 113 1.71 3.00 1.05
C GLU A 113 1.75 3.45 -0.41
N ASN A 114 1.75 2.49 -1.33
CA ASN A 114 1.40 2.70 -2.73
C ASN A 114 0.10 1.95 -3.03
N ILE A 115 -0.81 2.56 -3.77
CA ILE A 115 -2.06 1.92 -4.21
C ILE A 115 -2.22 2.04 -5.72
N ALA A 116 -2.81 1.02 -6.35
CA ALA A 116 -3.17 1.07 -7.76
C ALA A 116 -4.48 0.34 -8.03
N VAL A 117 -5.17 0.77 -9.07
CA VAL A 117 -6.38 0.13 -9.61
C VAL A 117 -6.38 0.22 -11.12
N ALA A 118 -6.75 -0.87 -11.78
CA ALA A 118 -7.05 -0.87 -13.21
C ALA A 118 -8.13 -1.90 -13.56
N SER A 119 -8.80 -1.69 -14.68
CA SER A 119 -9.78 -2.63 -15.24
C SER A 119 -9.18 -3.44 -16.39
N GLY A 120 -9.77 -4.58 -16.69
CA GLY A 120 -9.31 -5.45 -17.77
C GLY A 120 -7.97 -6.09 -17.44
N ASN A 121 -7.00 -6.04 -18.37
CA ASN A 121 -5.70 -6.66 -18.18
C ASN A 121 -4.57 -5.64 -17.92
N GLU A 122 -4.89 -4.39 -17.64
CA GLU A 122 -3.88 -3.32 -17.53
C GLU A 122 -2.93 -3.58 -16.35
N TYR A 123 -3.48 -3.92 -15.17
CA TYR A 123 -2.69 -4.29 -13.97
C TYR A 123 -3.04 -5.70 -13.48
N SER A 124 -3.17 -6.66 -14.42
CA SER A 124 -3.46 -8.06 -14.08
C SER A 124 -2.23 -8.85 -13.65
N THR A 125 -1.02 -8.28 -13.79
CA THR A 125 0.25 -8.91 -13.44
C THR A 125 1.11 -7.99 -12.58
N ALA A 126 2.00 -8.60 -11.81
CA ALA A 126 2.98 -7.90 -10.99
C ALA A 126 3.87 -6.96 -11.83
N GLU A 127 4.32 -7.39 -13.01
CA GLU A 127 5.14 -6.56 -13.89
C GLU A 127 4.40 -5.30 -14.35
N ALA A 128 3.13 -5.44 -14.70
CA ALA A 128 2.34 -4.32 -15.22
C ALA A 128 2.16 -3.23 -14.15
N VAL A 129 1.74 -3.60 -12.93
CA VAL A 129 1.55 -2.65 -11.84
C VAL A 129 2.88 -2.07 -11.34
N ASN A 130 3.93 -2.89 -11.22
CA ASN A 130 5.26 -2.43 -10.83
C ASN A 130 5.80 -1.39 -11.83
N ASN A 131 5.63 -1.61 -13.14
CA ASN A 131 6.01 -0.64 -14.16
C ASN A 131 5.21 0.67 -14.03
N GLY A 132 3.93 0.60 -13.68
CA GLY A 132 3.12 1.77 -13.36
C GLY A 132 3.69 2.57 -12.18
N TRP A 133 4.03 1.90 -11.08
CA TRP A 133 4.59 2.54 -9.89
C TRP A 133 6.05 3.03 -10.05
N ARG A 134 6.80 2.50 -11.00
CA ARG A 134 8.15 3.00 -11.31
C ARG A 134 8.15 4.46 -11.75
N GLU A 135 7.09 4.93 -12.38
CA GLU A 135 6.92 6.35 -12.78
C GLU A 135 8.18 6.92 -13.47
N ASP A 136 8.85 6.10 -14.30
CA ASP A 136 10.14 6.43 -14.91
C ASP A 136 10.07 7.70 -15.80
N ASN A 137 8.90 7.97 -16.40
CA ASN A 137 8.67 9.09 -17.30
C ASN A 137 7.92 10.26 -16.65
N GLU A 138 7.59 10.16 -15.37
CA GLU A 138 6.86 11.20 -14.66
C GLU A 138 7.79 12.27 -14.11
N PRO A 139 7.33 13.54 -14.00
CA PRO A 139 8.06 14.58 -13.29
C PRO A 139 8.04 14.29 -11.77
N TYR A 140 8.82 15.03 -10.98
CA TYR A 140 8.90 14.88 -9.52
C TYR A 140 7.51 14.76 -8.85
N ALA A 141 6.55 15.59 -9.28
CA ALA A 141 5.21 15.57 -8.70
C ALA A 141 4.49 14.24 -8.93
N GLY A 142 4.72 13.58 -10.07
CA GLY A 142 4.16 12.27 -10.42
C GLY A 142 4.94 11.08 -9.86
N GLN A 143 6.18 11.27 -9.35
CA GLN A 143 7.03 10.18 -8.85
C GLN A 143 6.80 9.84 -7.36
N GLY A 144 5.57 9.89 -6.88
CA GLY A 144 5.22 9.58 -5.50
C GLY A 144 5.47 8.12 -5.15
N HIS A 145 4.99 7.21 -5.98
CA HIS A 145 5.15 5.76 -5.79
C HIS A 145 6.62 5.36 -5.89
N ARG A 146 7.33 5.85 -6.93
CA ARG A 146 8.76 5.60 -7.11
C ARG A 146 9.57 6.00 -5.88
N ARG A 147 9.31 7.17 -5.29
CA ARG A 147 10.03 7.62 -4.09
C ARG A 147 9.76 6.76 -2.86
N ASN A 148 8.57 6.14 -2.75
CA ASN A 148 8.31 5.14 -1.72
C ASN A 148 9.15 3.88 -1.98
N MET A 149 9.16 3.35 -3.22
CA MET A 149 9.98 2.19 -3.59
C MET A 149 11.47 2.41 -3.29
N LEU A 150 11.98 3.64 -3.47
CA LEU A 150 13.37 4.03 -3.20
C LEU A 150 13.60 4.56 -1.77
N GLY A 151 12.63 4.49 -0.88
CA GLY A 151 12.75 5.03 0.48
C GLY A 151 13.87 4.36 1.29
N TYR A 152 14.86 5.14 1.76
CA TYR A 152 15.99 4.66 2.57
C TYR A 152 15.57 4.08 3.93
N LYS A 153 14.48 4.57 4.47
CA LYS A 153 14.01 4.22 5.81
C LYS A 153 13.30 2.87 5.85
N PHE A 154 12.87 2.33 4.73
CA PHE A 154 12.13 1.07 4.71
C PHE A 154 13.06 -0.13 4.69
N THR A 155 12.71 -1.15 5.48
CA THR A 155 13.46 -2.41 5.62
C THR A 155 12.67 -3.62 5.17
N CYS A 156 11.35 -3.50 5.08
CA CYS A 156 10.47 -4.59 4.67
C CYS A 156 9.27 -4.08 3.88
N ILE A 157 8.61 -5.02 3.21
CA ILE A 157 7.43 -4.79 2.38
C ILE A 157 6.47 -5.98 2.51
N GLY A 158 5.17 -5.70 2.44
CA GLY A 158 4.13 -6.67 2.13
C GLY A 158 3.28 -6.14 0.99
N VAL A 159 2.81 -7.02 0.11
CA VAL A 159 2.03 -6.64 -1.06
C VAL A 159 0.69 -7.34 -1.05
N GLY A 160 -0.37 -6.60 -1.34
CA GLY A 160 -1.74 -7.11 -1.49
C GLY A 160 -2.23 -6.95 -2.92
N HIS A 161 -2.89 -7.97 -3.43
CA HIS A 161 -3.60 -7.94 -4.70
C HIS A 161 -4.95 -8.63 -4.56
N VAL A 162 -6.02 -7.94 -4.95
CA VAL A 162 -7.35 -8.52 -5.04
C VAL A 162 -8.03 -8.12 -6.35
N THR A 163 -8.83 -9.03 -6.91
CA THR A 163 -9.74 -8.71 -8.01
C THR A 163 -11.16 -8.58 -7.46
N TYR A 164 -11.84 -7.48 -7.79
CA TYR A 164 -13.22 -7.21 -7.39
C TYR A 164 -13.98 -6.50 -8.51
N ASN A 165 -15.14 -7.01 -8.90
CA ASN A 165 -15.99 -6.43 -9.95
C ASN A 165 -15.26 -6.17 -11.28
N GLY A 166 -14.29 -7.01 -11.65
CA GLY A 166 -13.52 -6.89 -12.90
C GLY A 166 -12.39 -5.86 -12.87
N TYR A 167 -12.05 -5.36 -11.68
CA TYR A 167 -10.90 -4.50 -11.45
C TYR A 167 -9.87 -5.21 -10.58
N ASP A 168 -8.59 -4.96 -10.84
CA ASP A 168 -7.46 -5.37 -10.02
C ASP A 168 -7.04 -4.22 -9.10
N TYR A 169 -6.96 -4.50 -7.81
CA TYR A 169 -6.57 -3.54 -6.76
C TYR A 169 -5.29 -4.01 -6.09
N TRP A 170 -4.31 -3.14 -6.06
CA TRP A 170 -2.98 -3.44 -5.55
C TRP A 170 -2.57 -2.48 -4.45
N VAL A 171 -1.86 -3.00 -3.46
CA VAL A 171 -1.30 -2.23 -2.35
C VAL A 171 0.11 -2.70 -2.05
N GLU A 172 1.06 -1.79 -1.97
CA GLU A 172 2.37 -1.99 -1.36
C GLU A 172 2.39 -1.32 0.01
N GLU A 173 2.64 -2.09 1.05
CA GLU A 173 2.88 -1.58 2.40
C GLU A 173 4.37 -1.68 2.72
N PHE A 174 5.03 -0.54 2.81
CA PHE A 174 6.43 -0.42 3.21
C PHE A 174 6.53 -0.12 4.69
N ALA A 175 7.49 -0.72 5.37
CA ALA A 175 7.75 -0.38 6.76
C ALA A 175 9.23 -0.49 7.14
N SER A 176 9.58 0.19 8.26
CA SER A 176 10.73 -0.12 9.08
C SER A 176 10.22 -0.78 10.36
N ARG A 177 10.61 -2.03 10.59
CA ARG A 177 10.10 -2.83 11.73
C ARG A 177 11.21 -3.42 12.57
N PRO A 178 11.05 -3.47 13.89
CA PRO A 178 12.01 -4.13 14.80
C PRO A 178 11.95 -5.67 14.68
N SER A 179 10.85 -6.22 14.19
CA SER A 179 10.66 -7.65 13.94
C SER A 179 9.91 -7.84 12.62
N ILE A 180 10.50 -8.63 11.72
CA ILE A 180 9.95 -8.96 10.39
C ILE A 180 9.54 -10.41 10.41
N ASN A 181 8.31 -10.71 9.99
CA ASN A 181 7.85 -12.09 9.86
C ASN A 181 8.20 -12.63 8.47
N THR A 182 9.26 -13.44 8.40
CA THR A 182 9.73 -14.08 7.18
C THR A 182 9.19 -15.51 7.00
N THR A 183 8.27 -15.95 7.86
CA THR A 183 7.68 -17.29 7.76
C THR A 183 6.69 -17.36 6.61
N GLU A 184 7.12 -17.97 5.51
CA GLU A 184 6.30 -18.12 4.33
C GLU A 184 5.08 -19.01 4.60
N THR A 185 3.93 -18.57 4.14
CA THR A 185 2.69 -19.35 4.08
C THR A 185 2.34 -19.66 2.62
N PRO A 186 1.61 -20.75 2.32
CA PRO A 186 1.13 -20.99 0.96
C PRO A 186 0.35 -19.79 0.42
N ALA A 187 0.65 -19.37 -0.81
CA ALA A 187 -0.07 -18.29 -1.45
C ALA A 187 -1.55 -18.68 -1.67
N ASN A 188 -2.44 -17.72 -1.49
CA ASN A 188 -3.87 -17.90 -1.70
C ASN A 188 -4.30 -17.07 -2.93
N ASP A 189 -4.84 -17.75 -3.95
CA ASP A 189 -5.36 -17.12 -5.18
C ASP A 189 -6.85 -17.44 -5.38
N SER A 190 -7.57 -17.72 -4.28
CA SER A 190 -8.99 -18.07 -4.30
C SER A 190 -9.89 -16.93 -3.82
N GLU A 191 -11.21 -17.12 -4.01
CA GLU A 191 -12.21 -16.22 -3.45
C GLU A 191 -12.15 -16.22 -1.92
N GLN A 192 -12.18 -15.03 -1.35
CA GLN A 192 -12.17 -14.80 0.09
C GLN A 192 -13.25 -13.79 0.49
N THR A 193 -13.84 -14.00 1.66
CA THR A 193 -14.69 -12.98 2.29
C THR A 193 -13.84 -12.17 3.25
N VAL A 194 -13.77 -10.88 2.99
CA VAL A 194 -13.00 -9.91 3.81
C VAL A 194 -13.97 -8.96 4.49
N THR A 195 -13.77 -8.74 5.79
CA THR A 195 -14.48 -7.70 6.55
C THR A 195 -13.70 -6.39 6.47
N VAL A 196 -14.35 -5.35 5.99
CA VAL A 196 -13.82 -4.02 5.77
C VAL A 196 -14.55 -3.00 6.64
#